data_8b806cb11fcbcb2d0a7fb7ab6da2c544
#
_entry.id   8b806cb11fcbcb2d0a7fb7ab6da2c544
#
_cell.length_a   1.000
_cell.length_b   1.000
_cell.length_c   1.000
_cell.angle_alpha   90.00
_cell.angle_beta   90.00
_cell.angle_gamma   90.00
#
_symmetry.space_group_name_H-M   'P 1'
#
loop_
_entity.id
_entity.type
_entity.pdbx_description
1 polymer ?
#
loop_
_entity_poly.entity_id
_entity_poly.type
_entity_poly.pdbx_seq_one_letter_code
_entity_poly.pdbx_strand_id
1 'polypeptide(L)'
;NTVSCFTSDNDGRLWMGTWGGGIGWIDMKNPQNKQFHHIEIPECGDFSWGWAGSICYDHLNNAIWVGTSINIYVYDLKTQTLTEPFKGMNLGGIEGCTGYYIDKDNHLWLGLTEGLCRIDLSSLKTPRLIYQLWRIKLDEPDSKLKERVTYITQSKDGTLWIGSNGYGFYKSSPTENGEYTFRSFTTEDGLINNSVRCISEDKEGYLWITTTNGLSRFNPNNNSFFNYTRKDGLLSNQFYWNAICRAANGDLYIGSTKGLSVVKPVIVINPKEAVPLAFTHVRVANKERLYTNGTLQLHERDKSLYIEFAALDYDASTFANYYYRLKGFDDKWIKVPANRRQAAYTNLRPGN
;
A
#
# COMPACT_ATOMS: atom_id res chain seq x y z
N ASN A 1 -16.96 2.26 -22.32
CA ASN A 1 -16.26 1.31 -21.45
C ASN A 1 -15.27 2.07 -20.56
N THR A 2 -15.21 1.72 -19.28
CA THR A 2 -14.30 2.36 -18.33
C THR A 2 -12.95 1.65 -18.38
N VAL A 3 -11.86 2.40 -18.54
CA VAL A 3 -10.50 1.85 -18.46
C VAL A 3 -10.16 1.57 -16.99
N SER A 4 -9.63 0.39 -16.70
CA SER A 4 -9.31 -0.11 -15.35
C SER A 4 -7.80 -0.19 -15.09
N CYS A 5 -7.01 -0.46 -16.12
CA CYS A 5 -5.56 -0.66 -15.97
C CYS A 5 -4.83 -0.37 -17.28
N PHE A 6 -3.51 -0.13 -17.16
CA PHE A 6 -2.63 0.18 -18.28
C PHE A 6 -1.32 -0.58 -18.16
N THR A 7 -0.72 -0.90 -19.28
CA THR A 7 0.68 -1.31 -19.41
C THR A 7 1.23 -0.85 -20.76
N SER A 8 2.55 -0.81 -20.92
CA SER A 8 3.19 -0.50 -22.19
C SER A 8 4.07 -1.66 -22.63
N ASP A 9 4.17 -1.88 -23.93
CA ASP A 9 5.10 -2.85 -24.50
C ASP A 9 6.37 -2.18 -25.06
N ASN A 10 7.31 -3.01 -25.51
CA ASN A 10 8.57 -2.55 -26.10
C ASN A 10 8.41 -1.85 -27.47
N ASP A 11 7.28 -2.07 -28.15
CA ASP A 11 6.97 -1.45 -29.43
C ASP A 11 6.40 -0.03 -29.26
N GLY A 12 6.16 0.42 -28.03
CA GLY A 12 5.61 1.73 -27.69
C GLY A 12 4.10 1.80 -27.80
N ARG A 13 3.43 0.67 -27.72
CA ARG A 13 1.96 0.61 -27.60
C ARG A 13 1.55 0.76 -26.14
N LEU A 14 0.51 1.56 -25.89
CA LEU A 14 -0.15 1.66 -24.59
C LEU A 14 -1.36 0.73 -24.59
N TRP A 15 -1.28 -0.32 -23.80
CA TRP A 15 -2.32 -1.31 -23.60
C TRP A 15 -3.25 -0.88 -22.49
N MET A 16 -4.53 -1.16 -22.67
CA MET A 16 -5.61 -0.80 -21.75
C MET A 16 -6.51 -2.00 -21.49
N GLY A 17 -6.79 -2.28 -20.23
CA GLY A 17 -7.87 -3.18 -19.82
C GLY A 17 -9.14 -2.37 -19.54
N THR A 18 -10.29 -2.90 -19.85
CA THR A 18 -11.58 -2.18 -19.72
C THR A 18 -12.63 -3.01 -19.00
N TRP A 19 -13.61 -2.33 -18.44
CA TRP A 19 -14.82 -2.94 -17.91
C TRP A 19 -15.80 -3.18 -19.05
N GLY A 20 -16.10 -4.45 -19.32
CA GLY A 20 -17.08 -4.86 -20.32
C GLY A 20 -16.64 -4.70 -21.79
N GLY A 21 -15.36 -4.46 -22.06
CA GLY A 21 -14.87 -4.25 -23.41
C GLY A 21 -13.55 -4.97 -23.74
N GLY A 22 -13.13 -5.94 -22.91
CA GLY A 22 -11.88 -6.65 -23.14
C GLY A 22 -10.64 -5.77 -22.98
N ILE A 23 -9.64 -5.99 -23.84
CA ILE A 23 -8.41 -5.20 -23.86
C ILE A 23 -8.22 -4.52 -25.22
N GLY A 24 -7.32 -3.59 -25.29
CA GLY A 24 -6.92 -2.97 -26.56
C GLY A 24 -5.70 -2.08 -26.38
N TRP A 25 -5.21 -1.51 -27.46
CA TRP A 25 -4.02 -0.68 -27.46
C TRP A 25 -4.11 0.49 -28.43
N ILE A 26 -3.29 1.50 -28.16
CA ILE A 26 -3.02 2.64 -29.04
C ILE A 26 -1.51 2.76 -29.28
N ASP A 27 -1.14 3.24 -30.48
CA ASP A 27 0.25 3.53 -30.82
C ASP A 27 0.67 4.88 -30.22
N MET A 28 1.61 4.86 -29.27
CA MET A 28 2.15 6.07 -28.64
C MET A 28 3.28 6.71 -29.44
N LYS A 29 3.87 6.01 -30.44
CA LYS A 29 4.85 6.59 -31.37
C LYS A 29 4.20 7.54 -32.36
N ASN A 30 2.90 7.33 -32.64
CA ASN A 30 2.10 8.20 -33.51
C ASN A 30 0.85 8.72 -32.79
N PRO A 31 0.98 9.65 -31.84
CA PRO A 31 -0.14 10.12 -31.02
C PRO A 31 -1.19 10.91 -31.81
N GLN A 32 -0.90 11.28 -33.07
CA GLN A 32 -1.86 11.90 -33.99
C GLN A 32 -2.87 10.85 -34.52
N ASN A 33 -2.45 9.60 -34.68
CA ASN A 33 -3.33 8.50 -35.08
C ASN A 33 -3.88 7.81 -33.82
N LYS A 34 -5.02 8.30 -33.32
CA LYS A 34 -5.70 7.76 -32.11
C LYS A 34 -6.54 6.51 -32.42
N GLN A 35 -6.11 5.68 -33.36
CA GLN A 35 -6.80 4.43 -33.65
C GLN A 35 -6.66 3.48 -32.46
N PHE A 36 -7.79 3.07 -31.87
CA PHE A 36 -7.87 2.07 -30.85
C PHE A 36 -8.00 0.68 -31.50
N HIS A 37 -7.07 -0.21 -31.18
CA HIS A 37 -7.09 -1.60 -31.63
C HIS A 37 -7.69 -2.45 -30.53
N HIS A 38 -8.89 -2.96 -30.76
CA HIS A 38 -9.64 -3.75 -29.80
C HIS A 38 -9.34 -5.24 -29.94
N ILE A 39 -9.23 -5.94 -28.81
CA ILE A 39 -9.10 -7.38 -28.71
C ILE A 39 -10.21 -7.85 -27.78
N GLU A 40 -11.08 -8.67 -28.31
CA GLU A 40 -12.19 -9.26 -27.59
C GLU A 40 -11.69 -10.35 -26.64
N ILE A 41 -12.16 -10.33 -25.42
CA ILE A 41 -11.96 -11.40 -24.43
C ILE A 41 -13.30 -12.09 -24.24
N PRO A 42 -13.37 -13.42 -24.39
CA PRO A 42 -14.64 -14.15 -24.47
C PRO A 42 -15.64 -13.86 -23.35
N GLU A 43 -15.16 -13.59 -22.13
CA GLU A 43 -16.00 -13.35 -20.96
C GLU A 43 -16.35 -11.88 -20.72
N CYS A 44 -15.76 -10.96 -21.50
CA CYS A 44 -16.00 -9.53 -21.38
C CYS A 44 -17.04 -9.01 -22.39
N GLY A 45 -17.54 -9.84 -23.29
CA GLY A 45 -18.37 -9.43 -24.45
C GLY A 45 -19.85 -9.22 -24.18
N ASP A 46 -20.45 -9.88 -23.23
CA ASP A 46 -21.87 -9.73 -22.89
C ASP A 46 -22.05 -9.12 -21.52
N PHE A 47 -22.58 -7.94 -21.40
CA PHE A 47 -23.08 -7.15 -20.27
C PHE A 47 -23.00 -7.73 -18.84
N SER A 48 -22.46 -8.92 -18.68
CA SER A 48 -22.25 -9.64 -17.46
C SER A 48 -20.86 -9.32 -16.94
N TRP A 49 -20.71 -8.33 -16.06
CA TRP A 49 -19.65 -8.19 -15.04
C TRP A 49 -18.20 -8.58 -15.40
N GLY A 50 -17.92 -9.00 -16.63
CA GLY A 50 -16.60 -9.34 -17.15
C GLY A 50 -15.74 -8.09 -17.30
N TRP A 51 -14.69 -7.97 -16.50
CA TRP A 51 -13.78 -6.84 -16.54
C TRP A 51 -12.33 -7.34 -16.59
N ALA A 52 -11.54 -6.71 -17.44
CA ALA A 52 -10.09 -6.87 -17.39
C ALA A 52 -9.57 -6.01 -16.22
N GLY A 53 -9.38 -6.62 -15.06
CA GLY A 53 -9.02 -5.93 -13.82
C GLY A 53 -7.56 -5.59 -13.73
N SER A 54 -6.70 -6.36 -14.41
CA SER A 54 -5.25 -6.17 -14.44
C SER A 54 -4.68 -6.63 -15.76
N ILE A 55 -3.69 -5.90 -16.27
CA ILE A 55 -2.87 -6.29 -17.40
C ILE A 55 -1.39 -6.04 -17.07
N CYS A 56 -0.50 -6.90 -17.55
CA CYS A 56 0.94 -6.65 -17.49
C CYS A 56 1.66 -7.19 -18.72
N TYR A 57 2.75 -6.54 -19.09
CA TYR A 57 3.57 -6.92 -20.22
C TYR A 57 4.71 -7.84 -19.79
N ASP A 58 4.77 -9.00 -20.40
CA ASP A 58 5.84 -9.97 -20.26
C ASP A 58 6.92 -9.70 -21.31
N HIS A 59 8.03 -9.15 -20.86
CA HIS A 59 9.17 -8.80 -21.72
C HIS A 59 9.88 -10.02 -22.29
N LEU A 60 9.88 -11.14 -21.58
CA LEU A 60 10.57 -12.35 -22.01
C LEU A 60 9.84 -13.04 -23.15
N ASN A 61 8.54 -13.18 -23.01
CA ASN A 61 7.71 -13.92 -23.95
C ASN A 61 7.04 -12.99 -24.98
N ASN A 62 7.22 -11.67 -24.86
CA ASN A 62 6.57 -10.66 -25.70
C ASN A 62 5.05 -10.84 -25.74
N ALA A 63 4.43 -10.84 -24.58
CA ALA A 63 3.01 -11.13 -24.40
C ALA A 63 2.34 -10.20 -23.39
N ILE A 64 1.02 -10.08 -23.47
CA ILE A 64 0.21 -9.37 -22.49
C ILE A 64 -0.56 -10.40 -21.64
N TRP A 65 -0.31 -10.40 -20.36
CA TRP A 65 -1.10 -11.13 -19.37
C TRP A 65 -2.32 -10.30 -19.00
N VAL A 66 -3.48 -10.95 -18.97
CA VAL A 66 -4.77 -10.31 -18.73
C VAL A 66 -5.50 -11.07 -17.63
N GLY A 67 -5.80 -10.39 -16.52
CA GLY A 67 -6.66 -10.92 -15.48
C GLY A 67 -8.07 -10.40 -15.61
N THR A 68 -9.01 -11.31 -15.70
CA THR A 68 -10.45 -11.01 -15.69
C THR A 68 -11.07 -11.35 -14.32
N SER A 69 -12.37 -11.14 -14.19
CA SER A 69 -13.10 -11.56 -12.99
C SER A 69 -13.14 -13.08 -12.77
N ILE A 70 -12.86 -13.87 -13.81
CA ILE A 70 -13.07 -15.33 -13.82
C ILE A 70 -11.80 -16.07 -14.21
N ASN A 71 -11.03 -15.57 -15.20
CA ASN A 71 -9.91 -16.28 -15.79
C ASN A 71 -8.68 -15.42 -16.02
N ILE A 72 -7.58 -16.07 -16.37
CA ILE A 72 -6.33 -15.45 -16.79
C ILE A 72 -6.08 -15.81 -18.25
N TYR A 73 -5.83 -14.79 -19.05
CA TYR A 73 -5.51 -14.91 -20.48
C TYR A 73 -4.10 -14.41 -20.75
N VAL A 74 -3.53 -14.92 -21.84
CA VAL A 74 -2.27 -14.47 -22.43
C VAL A 74 -2.50 -14.12 -23.88
N TYR A 75 -2.19 -12.90 -24.26
CA TYR A 75 -2.18 -12.45 -25.65
C TYR A 75 -0.74 -12.39 -26.15
N ASP A 76 -0.38 -13.32 -27.03
CA ASP A 76 0.93 -13.36 -27.68
C ASP A 76 1.00 -12.29 -28.77
N LEU A 77 1.93 -11.35 -28.63
CA LEU A 77 2.05 -10.20 -29.56
C LEU A 77 2.60 -10.60 -30.93
N LYS A 78 3.33 -11.70 -31.02
CA LYS A 78 3.91 -12.19 -32.27
C LYS A 78 2.89 -12.94 -33.11
N THR A 79 2.14 -13.85 -32.49
CA THR A 79 1.15 -14.67 -33.17
C THR A 79 -0.21 -14.02 -33.21
N GLN A 80 -0.44 -12.97 -32.44
CA GLN A 80 -1.70 -12.27 -32.24
C GLN A 80 -2.84 -13.22 -31.78
N THR A 81 -2.49 -14.20 -30.94
CA THR A 81 -3.44 -15.19 -30.42
C THR A 81 -3.66 -15.01 -28.93
N LEU A 82 -4.93 -15.13 -28.54
CA LEU A 82 -5.35 -15.15 -27.15
C LEU A 82 -5.45 -16.61 -26.67
N THR A 83 -4.82 -16.92 -25.55
CA THR A 83 -4.85 -18.27 -24.94
C THR A 83 -5.22 -18.19 -23.47
N GLU A 84 -5.78 -19.26 -22.95
CA GLU A 84 -6.14 -19.45 -21.54
C GLU A 84 -5.21 -20.52 -20.94
N PRO A 85 -4.03 -20.15 -20.41
CA PRO A 85 -2.97 -21.10 -20.06
C PRO A 85 -3.34 -22.02 -18.89
N PHE A 86 -4.32 -21.62 -18.06
CA PHE A 86 -4.75 -22.38 -16.89
C PHE A 86 -6.13 -23.00 -17.03
N LYS A 87 -6.61 -23.19 -18.26
CA LYS A 87 -7.92 -23.77 -18.53
C LYS A 87 -8.09 -25.12 -17.83
N GLY A 88 -9.14 -25.24 -17.01
CA GLY A 88 -9.44 -26.47 -16.27
C GLY A 88 -8.60 -26.68 -15.01
N MET A 89 -7.71 -25.76 -14.65
CA MET A 89 -6.97 -25.79 -13.40
C MET A 89 -7.71 -25.01 -12.31
N ASN A 90 -7.84 -25.59 -11.12
CA ASN A 90 -8.35 -24.86 -9.96
C ASN A 90 -7.21 -24.06 -9.31
N LEU A 91 -7.12 -22.77 -9.61
CA LEU A 91 -6.11 -21.88 -9.02
C LEU A 91 -6.58 -21.26 -7.69
N GLY A 92 -7.67 -21.75 -7.10
CA GLY A 92 -8.12 -21.33 -5.77
C GLY A 92 -8.36 -19.82 -5.64
N GLY A 93 -9.50 -19.30 -6.11
CA GLY A 93 -9.88 -17.90 -5.89
C GLY A 93 -9.35 -16.90 -6.91
N ILE A 94 -9.19 -17.28 -8.19
CA ILE A 94 -8.86 -16.36 -9.31
C ILE A 94 -9.94 -15.29 -9.46
N GLU A 95 -11.15 -15.58 -9.03
CA GLU A 95 -12.27 -14.65 -9.11
C GLU A 95 -11.92 -13.31 -8.43
N GLY A 96 -11.87 -12.26 -9.24
CA GLY A 96 -11.58 -10.91 -8.76
C GLY A 96 -10.10 -10.62 -8.49
N CYS A 97 -9.18 -11.32 -9.13
CA CYS A 97 -7.76 -11.01 -9.08
C CYS A 97 -7.50 -9.59 -9.61
N THR A 98 -6.97 -8.72 -8.76
CA THR A 98 -6.75 -7.31 -9.07
C THR A 98 -5.27 -6.89 -9.04
N GLY A 99 -4.40 -7.72 -8.49
CA GLY A 99 -2.97 -7.45 -8.42
C GLY A 99 -2.18 -8.38 -9.33
N TYR A 100 -1.54 -7.83 -10.37
CA TYR A 100 -0.64 -8.52 -11.27
C TYR A 100 0.70 -7.81 -11.28
N TYR A 101 1.77 -8.56 -11.15
CA TYR A 101 3.10 -8.01 -11.24
C TYR A 101 4.10 -9.05 -11.77
N ILE A 102 4.92 -8.68 -12.75
CA ILE A 102 6.04 -9.50 -13.21
C ILE A 102 7.31 -8.96 -12.56
N ASP A 103 7.99 -9.80 -11.79
CA ASP A 103 9.21 -9.44 -11.10
C ASP A 103 10.44 -9.48 -12.04
N LYS A 104 11.58 -9.02 -11.53
CA LYS A 104 12.86 -8.99 -12.27
C LYS A 104 13.38 -10.39 -12.67
N ASP A 105 12.93 -11.43 -11.97
CA ASP A 105 13.30 -12.82 -12.22
C ASP A 105 12.28 -13.53 -13.13
N ASN A 106 11.40 -12.74 -13.75
CA ASN A 106 10.36 -13.18 -14.69
C ASN A 106 9.33 -14.12 -14.09
N HIS A 107 8.98 -13.92 -12.84
CA HIS A 107 7.83 -14.57 -12.23
C HIS A 107 6.62 -13.64 -12.25
N LEU A 108 5.46 -14.18 -12.62
CA LEU A 108 4.18 -13.49 -12.49
C LEU A 108 3.63 -13.72 -11.09
N TRP A 109 3.41 -12.63 -10.37
CA TRP A 109 2.75 -12.61 -9.09
C TRP A 109 1.29 -12.23 -9.26
N LEU A 110 0.40 -13.03 -8.68
CA LEU A 110 -1.05 -12.86 -8.76
C LEU A 110 -1.60 -12.65 -7.35
N GLY A 111 -2.30 -11.54 -7.16
CA GLY A 111 -3.08 -11.28 -5.95
C GLY A 111 -4.44 -11.94 -6.06
N LEU A 112 -4.69 -12.96 -5.25
CA LEU A 112 -5.93 -13.73 -5.18
C LEU A 112 -6.81 -13.25 -4.04
N THR A 113 -8.06 -13.69 -4.01
CA THR A 113 -8.97 -13.47 -2.87
C THR A 113 -8.54 -14.23 -1.62
N GLU A 114 -7.71 -15.27 -1.76
CA GLU A 114 -7.23 -16.13 -0.67
C GLU A 114 -5.72 -16.07 -0.46
N GLY A 115 -5.04 -15.05 -1.01
CA GLY A 115 -3.59 -14.89 -0.82
C GLY A 115 -2.83 -14.50 -2.09
N LEU A 116 -1.62 -14.98 -2.19
CA LEU A 116 -0.68 -14.65 -3.25
C LEU A 116 -0.23 -15.91 -3.98
N CYS A 117 -0.14 -15.84 -5.33
CA CYS A 117 0.39 -16.93 -6.17
C CYS A 117 1.58 -16.42 -6.99
N ARG A 118 2.59 -17.27 -7.20
CA ARG A 118 3.72 -17.01 -8.10
C ARG A 118 3.76 -18.04 -9.22
N ILE A 119 3.99 -17.58 -10.45
CA ILE A 119 4.07 -18.39 -11.66
C ILE A 119 5.40 -18.10 -12.34
N ASP A 120 6.14 -19.13 -12.69
CA ASP A 120 7.35 -19.04 -13.51
C ASP A 120 6.95 -18.89 -14.99
N LEU A 121 7.38 -17.79 -15.62
CA LEU A 121 7.08 -17.46 -17.01
C LEU A 121 8.15 -17.93 -17.99
N SER A 122 9.04 -18.82 -17.61
CA SER A 122 10.12 -19.30 -18.48
C SER A 122 9.65 -19.93 -19.79
N SER A 123 8.36 -20.29 -19.88
CA SER A 123 7.73 -20.75 -21.14
C SER A 123 6.22 -20.52 -21.13
N LEU A 124 5.70 -19.77 -22.13
CA LEU A 124 4.25 -19.64 -22.37
C LEU A 124 3.59 -20.94 -22.78
N LYS A 125 4.33 -21.88 -23.42
CA LYS A 125 3.79 -23.13 -23.93
C LYS A 125 3.59 -24.18 -22.82
N THR A 126 4.39 -24.10 -21.79
CA THR A 126 4.29 -24.93 -20.60
C THR A 126 4.66 -24.08 -19.39
N PRO A 127 3.76 -23.21 -18.93
CA PRO A 127 4.01 -22.47 -17.71
C PRO A 127 4.27 -23.49 -16.60
N ARG A 128 5.50 -23.57 -16.12
CA ARG A 128 5.81 -24.34 -14.92
C ARG A 128 5.11 -23.64 -13.79
N LEU A 129 3.98 -24.18 -13.42
CA LEU A 129 3.30 -23.79 -12.20
C LEU A 129 4.23 -24.16 -11.03
N ILE A 130 5.11 -23.25 -10.67
CA ILE A 130 5.65 -23.27 -9.32
C ILE A 130 4.52 -22.68 -8.46
N TYR A 131 3.54 -23.55 -8.22
CA TYR A 131 2.38 -23.23 -7.43
C TYR A 131 2.81 -23.24 -5.96
N GLN A 132 3.14 -22.08 -5.44
CA GLN A 132 3.21 -21.87 -4.00
C GLN A 132 2.11 -20.86 -3.65
N LEU A 133 1.02 -21.36 -3.13
CA LEU A 133 -0.01 -20.53 -2.53
C LEU A 133 0.53 -20.06 -1.18
N TRP A 134 1.11 -18.84 -1.14
CA TRP A 134 1.39 -18.21 0.13
C TRP A 134 0.10 -17.61 0.66
N ARG A 135 -0.47 -18.27 1.64
CA ARG A 135 -1.43 -17.60 2.50
C ARG A 135 -0.65 -16.58 3.31
N ILE A 136 -0.94 -15.31 3.15
CA ILE A 136 -0.50 -14.26 4.06
C ILE A 136 -1.22 -14.58 5.37
N LYS A 137 -0.56 -15.32 6.26
CA LYS A 137 -1.06 -15.59 7.59
C LYS A 137 -0.94 -14.29 8.37
N LEU A 138 -2.05 -13.72 8.80
CA LEU A 138 -2.07 -12.88 9.98
C LEU A 138 -1.67 -13.77 11.17
N ASP A 139 -0.90 -13.23 12.11
CA ASP A 139 -0.48 -13.94 13.34
C ASP A 139 -1.64 -14.31 14.29
N GLU A 140 -2.89 -14.26 13.82
CA GLU A 140 -4.06 -14.67 14.56
C GLU A 140 -4.66 -16.00 14.03
N PRO A 141 -4.74 -17.04 14.90
CA PRO A 141 -5.16 -18.39 14.48
C PRO A 141 -6.61 -18.51 13.97
N ASP A 142 -7.45 -17.46 14.12
CA ASP A 142 -8.89 -17.53 13.89
C ASP A 142 -9.44 -16.59 12.81
N SER A 143 -8.60 -15.84 12.07
CA SER A 143 -9.13 -14.96 11.03
C SER A 143 -9.59 -15.78 9.81
N LYS A 144 -10.86 -16.13 9.78
CA LYS A 144 -11.58 -16.67 8.60
C LYS A 144 -11.80 -15.61 7.51
N LEU A 145 -11.16 -14.45 7.59
CA LEU A 145 -11.32 -13.36 6.65
C LEU A 145 -10.39 -13.58 5.46
N LYS A 146 -10.97 -13.68 4.28
CA LYS A 146 -10.29 -13.78 3.00
C LYS A 146 -9.64 -12.45 2.69
N GLU A 147 -8.31 -12.37 2.75
CA GLU A 147 -7.55 -11.16 2.48
C GLU A 147 -7.46 -10.95 0.98
N ARG A 148 -8.15 -9.95 0.49
CA ARG A 148 -8.05 -9.56 -0.91
C ARG A 148 -6.79 -8.74 -1.14
N VAL A 149 -5.82 -9.29 -1.86
CA VAL A 149 -4.68 -8.55 -2.39
C VAL A 149 -5.17 -7.56 -3.45
N THR A 150 -4.80 -6.29 -3.30
CA THR A 150 -5.25 -5.21 -4.20
C THR A 150 -4.16 -4.70 -5.12
N TYR A 151 -2.90 -4.83 -4.72
CA TYR A 151 -1.76 -4.29 -5.47
C TYR A 151 -0.48 -5.07 -5.16
N ILE A 152 0.37 -5.24 -6.15
CA ILE A 152 1.69 -5.87 -6.00
C ILE A 152 2.70 -5.02 -6.77
N THR A 153 3.85 -4.78 -6.16
CA THR A 153 4.98 -4.11 -6.81
C THR A 153 6.29 -4.58 -6.20
N GLN A 154 7.40 -4.34 -6.88
CA GLN A 154 8.74 -4.64 -6.41
C GLN A 154 9.56 -3.35 -6.36
N SER A 155 10.25 -3.10 -5.25
CA SER A 155 11.22 -2.03 -5.14
C SER A 155 12.53 -2.38 -5.83
N LYS A 156 13.38 -1.37 -6.02
CA LYS A 156 14.68 -1.54 -6.72
C LYS A 156 15.59 -2.58 -6.06
N ASP A 157 15.50 -2.74 -4.74
CA ASP A 157 16.26 -3.73 -3.97
C ASP A 157 15.72 -5.18 -4.12
N GLY A 158 14.61 -5.35 -4.84
CA GLY A 158 13.96 -6.66 -5.05
C GLY A 158 12.92 -7.03 -4.02
N THR A 159 12.65 -6.19 -3.02
CA THR A 159 11.58 -6.40 -2.05
C THR A 159 10.21 -6.30 -2.72
N LEU A 160 9.36 -7.31 -2.53
CA LEU A 160 7.95 -7.24 -2.95
C LEU A 160 7.12 -6.54 -1.88
N TRP A 161 6.23 -5.68 -2.34
CA TRP A 161 5.27 -4.95 -1.54
C TRP A 161 3.87 -5.29 -2.00
N ILE A 162 3.03 -5.72 -1.07
CA ILE A 162 1.70 -6.24 -1.36
C ILE A 162 0.67 -5.40 -0.60
N GLY A 163 -0.23 -4.74 -1.31
CA GLY A 163 -1.36 -4.01 -0.74
C GLY A 163 -2.57 -4.91 -0.54
N SER A 164 -3.34 -4.68 0.51
CA SER A 164 -4.57 -5.42 0.81
C SER A 164 -5.76 -4.50 1.07
N ASN A 165 -6.95 -5.08 1.02
CA ASN A 165 -8.18 -4.37 1.31
C ASN A 165 -8.61 -4.60 2.76
N GLY A 166 -8.17 -3.69 3.66
CA GLY A 166 -8.54 -3.71 5.07
C GLY A 166 -7.45 -4.17 6.04
N TYR A 167 -6.34 -4.74 5.53
CA TYR A 167 -5.24 -5.28 6.37
C TYR A 167 -3.91 -4.58 6.16
N GLY A 168 -3.93 -3.38 5.55
CA GLY A 168 -2.72 -2.60 5.29
C GLY A 168 -1.91 -3.15 4.12
N PHE A 169 -0.59 -3.18 4.26
CA PHE A 169 0.32 -3.70 3.23
C PHE A 169 1.40 -4.57 3.87
N TYR A 170 2.05 -5.38 3.03
CA TYR A 170 3.04 -6.35 3.47
C TYR A 170 4.36 -6.14 2.76
N LYS A 171 5.46 -6.36 3.50
CA LYS A 171 6.83 -6.44 3.02
C LYS A 171 7.23 -7.90 2.93
N SER A 172 7.71 -8.33 1.76
CA SER A 172 8.30 -9.67 1.61
C SER A 172 9.75 -9.70 2.12
N SER A 173 10.14 -10.86 2.62
CA SER A 173 11.53 -11.20 2.92
C SER A 173 11.79 -12.62 2.45
N PRO A 174 12.78 -12.85 1.56
CA PRO A 174 13.12 -14.21 1.15
C PRO A 174 13.74 -14.98 2.32
N THR A 175 13.44 -16.27 2.38
CA THR A 175 14.05 -17.21 3.32
C THR A 175 15.19 -17.98 2.64
N GLU A 176 16.02 -18.64 3.43
CA GLU A 176 17.13 -19.48 2.93
C GLU A 176 16.65 -20.60 1.99
N ASN A 177 15.43 -21.08 2.15
CA ASN A 177 14.82 -22.13 1.34
C ASN A 177 14.16 -21.61 0.05
N GLY A 178 14.29 -20.30 -0.28
CA GLY A 178 13.66 -19.69 -1.44
C GLY A 178 12.16 -19.43 -1.29
N GLU A 179 11.62 -19.58 -0.09
CA GLU A 179 10.28 -19.17 0.29
C GLU A 179 10.27 -17.69 0.71
N TYR A 180 9.09 -17.13 0.98
CA TYR A 180 8.94 -15.78 1.44
C TYR A 180 8.20 -15.73 2.77
N THR A 181 8.65 -14.84 3.66
CA THR A 181 7.88 -14.39 4.81
C THR A 181 7.34 -12.99 4.53
N PHE A 182 6.23 -12.64 5.19
CA PHE A 182 5.55 -11.37 4.98
C PHE A 182 5.31 -10.67 6.32
N ARG A 183 5.82 -9.43 6.43
CA ARG A 183 5.55 -8.56 7.57
C ARG A 183 4.47 -7.57 7.19
N SER A 184 3.41 -7.48 7.99
CA SER A 184 2.33 -6.50 7.81
C SER A 184 2.68 -5.13 8.39
N PHE A 185 2.10 -4.09 7.79
CA PHE A 185 2.10 -2.71 8.26
C PHE A 185 0.67 -2.19 8.17
N THR A 186 0.18 -1.69 9.30
CA THR A 186 -1.21 -1.27 9.47
C THR A 186 -1.30 0.16 10.04
N THR A 187 -2.52 0.58 10.35
CA THR A 187 -2.75 1.84 11.07
C THR A 187 -2.10 1.87 12.46
N GLU A 188 -1.82 0.72 13.05
CA GLU A 188 -1.11 0.61 14.32
C GLU A 188 0.38 0.99 14.18
N ASP A 189 0.96 0.76 12.99
CA ASP A 189 2.34 1.16 12.66
C ASP A 189 2.43 2.62 12.20
N GLY A 190 1.30 3.24 11.81
CA GLY A 190 1.25 4.63 11.35
C GLY A 190 0.70 4.82 9.93
N LEU A 191 0.29 3.77 9.24
CA LEU A 191 -0.41 3.89 7.96
C LEU A 191 -1.72 4.64 8.13
N ILE A 192 -2.08 5.52 7.19
CA ILE A 192 -3.28 6.37 7.32
C ILE A 192 -4.59 5.57 7.29
N ASN A 193 -4.64 4.47 6.53
CA ASN A 193 -5.80 3.59 6.42
C ASN A 193 -5.41 2.21 5.89
N ASN A 194 -6.04 1.15 6.40
CA ASN A 194 -5.70 -0.23 6.06
C ASN A 194 -6.20 -0.72 4.68
N SER A 195 -7.05 0.03 4.00
CA SER A 195 -7.52 -0.32 2.64
C SER A 195 -6.61 0.31 1.58
N VAL A 196 -5.54 -0.39 1.24
CA VAL A 196 -4.53 0.06 0.28
C VAL A 196 -5.06 -0.05 -1.16
N ARG A 197 -4.74 0.92 -2.01
CA ARG A 197 -5.13 0.97 -3.42
C ARG A 197 -3.95 0.75 -4.36
N CYS A 198 -2.84 1.47 -4.11
CA CYS A 198 -1.62 1.35 -4.90
C CYS A 198 -0.40 1.63 -4.02
N ILE A 199 0.75 1.15 -4.48
CA ILE A 199 2.06 1.40 -3.87
C ILE A 199 3.04 1.78 -4.98
N SER A 200 3.79 2.88 -4.82
CA SER A 200 4.82 3.28 -5.76
C SER A 200 6.08 3.74 -5.03
N GLU A 201 7.24 3.25 -5.45
CA GLU A 201 8.52 3.67 -4.91
C GLU A 201 8.98 4.96 -5.61
N ASP A 202 9.45 5.97 -4.87
CA ASP A 202 10.08 7.15 -5.44
C ASP A 202 11.58 6.95 -5.74
N LYS A 203 12.27 8.02 -6.18
CA LYS A 203 13.71 7.95 -6.53
C LYS A 203 14.59 7.74 -5.30
N GLU A 204 14.15 8.19 -4.15
CA GLU A 204 14.84 8.14 -2.87
C GLU A 204 14.54 6.83 -2.10
N GLY A 205 13.68 5.94 -2.64
CA GLY A 205 13.33 4.66 -2.03
C GLY A 205 12.21 4.72 -1.00
N TYR A 206 11.47 5.84 -0.90
CA TYR A 206 10.25 5.89 -0.12
C TYR A 206 9.09 5.27 -0.88
N LEU A 207 8.17 4.66 -0.16
CA LEU A 207 6.93 4.14 -0.75
C LEU A 207 5.78 5.14 -0.55
N TRP A 208 5.10 5.44 -1.63
CA TRP A 208 3.89 6.23 -1.66
C TRP A 208 2.70 5.29 -1.78
N ILE A 209 1.86 5.28 -0.74
CA ILE A 209 0.79 4.30 -0.54
C ILE A 209 -0.53 5.04 -0.57
N THR A 210 -1.29 4.84 -1.63
CA THR A 210 -2.65 5.38 -1.73
C THR A 210 -3.64 4.46 -1.04
N THR A 211 -4.62 5.05 -0.37
CA THR A 211 -5.63 4.30 0.38
C THR A 211 -7.04 4.81 0.08
N THR A 212 -8.05 4.22 0.71
CA THR A 212 -9.43 4.73 0.64
C THR A 212 -9.63 6.02 1.43
N ASN A 213 -8.68 6.42 2.28
CA ASN A 213 -8.81 7.62 3.10
C ASN A 213 -7.47 8.32 3.34
N GLY A 214 -6.77 8.67 2.28
CA GLY A 214 -5.53 9.45 2.33
C GLY A 214 -4.35 8.76 1.68
N LEU A 215 -3.22 9.46 1.68
CA LEU A 215 -1.94 9.06 1.10
C LEU A 215 -0.91 8.93 2.22
N SER A 216 -0.18 7.82 2.27
CA SER A 216 0.96 7.63 3.16
C SER A 216 2.26 7.60 2.38
N ARG A 217 3.29 8.26 2.91
CA ARG A 217 4.69 8.09 2.51
C ARG A 217 5.39 7.27 3.59
N PHE A 218 5.93 6.14 3.22
CA PHE A 218 6.59 5.20 4.11
C PHE A 218 8.09 5.15 3.86
N ASN A 219 8.88 5.18 4.92
CA ASN A 219 10.33 4.98 4.85
C ASN A 219 10.67 3.53 5.23
N PRO A 220 11.11 2.69 4.27
CA PRO A 220 11.43 1.28 4.54
C PRO A 220 12.63 1.07 5.48
N ASN A 221 13.52 2.08 5.62
CA ASN A 221 14.74 1.96 6.41
C ASN A 221 14.47 2.05 7.92
N ASN A 222 13.48 2.84 8.33
CA ASN A 222 13.17 3.07 9.75
C ASN A 222 11.68 2.82 10.08
N ASN A 223 10.88 2.37 9.11
CA ASN A 223 9.45 2.09 9.22
C ASN A 223 8.61 3.33 9.65
N SER A 224 9.05 4.54 9.33
CA SER A 224 8.29 5.75 9.65
C SER A 224 7.30 6.11 8.55
N PHE A 225 6.20 6.74 8.95
CA PHE A 225 5.12 7.19 8.07
C PHE A 225 4.94 8.69 8.12
N PHE A 226 4.66 9.29 6.96
CA PHE A 226 4.10 10.62 6.80
C PHE A 226 2.78 10.51 6.05
N ASN A 227 1.74 11.13 6.56
CA ASN A 227 0.38 10.99 6.03
C ASN A 227 -0.12 12.33 5.48
N TYR A 228 -0.79 12.24 4.34
CA TYR A 228 -1.32 13.39 3.59
C TYR A 228 -2.81 13.21 3.31
N THR A 229 -3.53 14.33 3.40
CA THR A 229 -4.97 14.42 3.18
C THR A 229 -5.31 15.63 2.33
N ARG A 230 -6.59 15.91 2.14
CA ARG A 230 -7.04 17.14 1.50
C ARG A 230 -6.54 18.41 2.19
N LYS A 231 -6.27 18.37 3.49
CA LYS A 231 -5.71 19.51 4.23
C LYS A 231 -4.28 19.82 3.78
N ASP A 232 -3.60 18.83 3.24
CA ASP A 232 -2.22 18.92 2.75
C ASP A 232 -2.16 19.19 1.23
N GLY A 233 -3.30 19.53 0.61
CA GLY A 233 -3.39 19.91 -0.80
C GLY A 233 -3.83 18.82 -1.76
N LEU A 234 -4.17 17.62 -1.29
CA LEU A 234 -4.73 16.58 -2.15
C LEU A 234 -6.15 16.94 -2.59
N LEU A 235 -6.51 16.61 -3.83
CA LEU A 235 -7.87 16.85 -4.36
C LEU A 235 -8.92 16.00 -3.64
N SER A 236 -8.55 14.77 -3.24
CA SER A 236 -9.42 13.84 -2.53
C SER A 236 -8.61 12.97 -1.58
N ASN A 237 -9.26 12.43 -0.54
CA ASN A 237 -8.70 11.38 0.28
C ASN A 237 -8.97 9.98 -0.30
N GLN A 238 -9.88 9.86 -1.30
CA GLN A 238 -10.28 8.59 -1.88
C GLN A 238 -9.59 8.36 -3.22
N PHE A 239 -8.74 7.35 -3.28
CA PHE A 239 -7.99 6.99 -4.47
C PHE A 239 -8.57 5.74 -5.13
N TYR A 240 -8.37 5.63 -6.46
CA TYR A 240 -8.78 4.46 -7.24
C TYR A 240 -7.69 3.39 -7.27
N TRP A 241 -8.11 2.16 -7.57
CA TRP A 241 -7.20 1.05 -7.85
C TRP A 241 -6.37 1.32 -9.10
N ASN A 242 -5.13 0.86 -9.11
CA ASN A 242 -4.18 0.98 -10.23
C ASN A 242 -3.96 2.42 -10.73
N ALA A 243 -4.34 3.42 -9.95
CA ALA A 243 -4.34 4.82 -10.36
C ALA A 243 -3.14 5.59 -9.80
N ILE A 244 -1.94 5.01 -9.88
CA ILE A 244 -0.67 5.68 -9.59
C ILE A 244 0.32 5.44 -10.71
N CYS A 245 1.02 6.50 -11.12
CA CYS A 245 2.09 6.41 -12.10
C CYS A 245 3.23 7.34 -11.69
N ARG A 246 4.47 6.83 -11.78
CA ARG A 246 5.66 7.63 -11.61
C ARG A 246 6.22 8.04 -12.96
N ALA A 247 6.29 9.33 -13.21
CA ALA A 247 6.91 9.89 -14.42
C ALA A 247 8.43 9.79 -14.37
N ALA A 248 9.09 9.94 -15.53
CA ALA A 248 10.55 9.90 -15.66
C ALA A 248 11.26 10.99 -14.83
N ASN A 249 10.64 12.17 -14.67
CA ASN A 249 11.14 13.25 -13.81
C ASN A 249 11.04 12.92 -12.31
N GLY A 250 10.28 11.88 -11.92
CA GLY A 250 10.07 11.44 -10.55
C GLY A 250 8.76 11.91 -9.92
N ASP A 251 7.97 12.74 -10.60
CA ASP A 251 6.66 13.15 -10.14
C ASP A 251 5.71 11.96 -10.11
N LEU A 252 4.84 11.92 -9.11
CA LEU A 252 3.80 10.90 -8.97
C LEU A 252 2.46 11.48 -9.40
N TYR A 253 1.83 10.83 -10.36
CA TYR A 253 0.48 11.12 -10.82
C TYR A 253 -0.48 10.15 -10.16
N ILE A 254 -1.43 10.67 -9.39
CA ILE A 254 -2.32 9.86 -8.55
C ILE A 254 -3.77 10.18 -8.87
N GLY A 255 -4.50 9.18 -9.36
CA GLY A 255 -5.92 9.29 -9.68
C GLY A 255 -6.81 9.12 -8.45
N SER A 256 -7.79 10.01 -8.32
CA SER A 256 -8.76 10.03 -7.22
C SER A 256 -10.19 10.23 -7.73
N THR A 257 -11.17 10.10 -6.84
CA THR A 257 -12.59 10.36 -7.15
C THR A 257 -12.89 11.81 -7.58
N LYS A 258 -11.95 12.73 -7.38
CA LYS A 258 -12.10 14.18 -7.69
C LYS A 258 -11.18 14.64 -8.82
N GLY A 259 -10.39 13.74 -9.40
CA GLY A 259 -9.44 14.05 -10.46
C GLY A 259 -8.02 13.59 -10.15
N LEU A 260 -7.05 14.20 -10.83
CA LEU A 260 -5.64 13.83 -10.78
C LEU A 260 -4.86 14.76 -9.84
N SER A 261 -4.18 14.19 -8.86
CA SER A 261 -3.18 14.88 -8.03
C SER A 261 -1.78 14.60 -8.56
N VAL A 262 -0.94 15.65 -8.61
CA VAL A 262 0.49 15.51 -8.93
C VAL A 262 1.29 15.77 -7.67
N VAL A 263 1.99 14.75 -7.18
CA VAL A 263 2.88 14.84 -6.03
C VAL A 263 4.32 14.92 -6.51
N LYS A 264 5.05 15.90 -6.00
CA LYS A 264 6.49 16.08 -6.28
C LYS A 264 7.28 15.64 -5.05
N PRO A 265 7.80 14.40 -4.99
CA PRO A 265 8.47 13.87 -3.81
C PRO A 265 9.60 14.74 -3.28
N VAL A 266 10.38 15.34 -4.17
CA VAL A 266 11.51 16.22 -3.82
C VAL A 266 11.09 17.45 -3.01
N ILE A 267 9.87 17.98 -3.23
CA ILE A 267 9.39 19.18 -2.54
C ILE A 267 8.82 18.83 -1.15
N VAL A 268 8.34 17.60 -0.99
CA VAL A 268 7.67 17.12 0.23
C VAL A 268 8.68 16.68 1.31
N ILE A 269 9.98 16.71 1.02
CA ILE A 269 11.05 16.14 1.87
C ILE A 269 11.54 17.09 2.99
N ASN A 270 10.91 18.19 3.28
CA ASN A 270 11.31 18.87 4.50
C ASN A 270 10.76 18.11 5.71
N PRO A 271 11.61 17.35 6.48
CA PRO A 271 11.20 16.96 7.79
C PRO A 271 10.88 18.28 8.51
N LYS A 272 9.64 18.47 8.92
CA LYS A 272 9.33 19.53 9.86
C LYS A 272 10.36 19.46 10.99
N GLU A 273 10.95 20.57 11.36
CA GLU A 273 11.79 20.66 12.56
C GLU A 273 11.08 19.95 13.70
N ALA A 274 11.84 19.31 14.59
CA ALA A 274 11.26 18.57 15.70
C ALA A 274 10.24 19.45 16.40
N VAL A 275 8.97 19.05 16.33
CA VAL A 275 7.89 19.85 16.90
C VAL A 275 8.07 19.91 18.41
N PRO A 276 8.14 21.11 19.01
CA PRO A 276 8.26 21.23 20.44
C PRO A 276 7.10 20.52 21.15
N LEU A 277 7.42 19.72 22.15
CA LEU A 277 6.45 19.09 23.03
C LEU A 277 6.27 19.93 24.28
N ALA A 278 5.05 20.25 24.66
CA ALA A 278 4.75 20.94 25.90
C ALA A 278 3.82 20.11 26.79
N PHE A 279 4.06 20.20 28.11
CA PHE A 279 3.06 19.78 29.09
C PHE A 279 2.02 20.87 29.23
N THR A 280 0.76 20.57 28.90
CA THR A 280 -0.34 21.53 28.92
C THR A 280 -1.01 21.61 30.28
N HIS A 281 -1.10 20.48 30.99
CA HIS A 281 -1.63 20.42 32.34
C HIS A 281 -0.85 19.39 33.16
N VAL A 282 -0.54 19.74 34.41
CA VAL A 282 0.08 18.85 35.40
C VAL A 282 -0.75 18.89 36.68
N ARG A 283 -1.27 17.75 37.10
CA ARG A 283 -2.02 17.61 38.36
C ARG A 283 -1.36 16.58 39.26
N VAL A 284 -1.22 16.97 40.51
CA VAL A 284 -0.68 16.12 41.60
C VAL A 284 -1.75 16.00 42.68
N ALA A 285 -2.13 14.77 43.04
CA ALA A 285 -3.19 14.53 44.02
C ALA A 285 -4.48 15.30 43.67
N ASN A 286 -4.87 15.31 42.36
CA ASN A 286 -6.01 16.03 41.79
C ASN A 286 -5.98 17.57 41.88
N LYS A 287 -4.83 18.17 42.26
CA LYS A 287 -4.65 19.63 42.26
C LYS A 287 -3.70 20.05 41.19
N GLU A 288 -4.03 21.11 40.47
CA GLU A 288 -3.11 21.68 39.48
C GLU A 288 -1.82 22.16 40.15
N ARG A 289 -0.69 21.86 39.51
CA ARG A 289 0.63 22.29 39.89
C ARG A 289 1.32 22.99 38.75
N LEU A 290 1.91 24.14 39.04
CA LEU A 290 2.76 24.83 38.08
C LEU A 290 4.05 24.04 37.89
N TYR A 291 4.37 23.79 36.66
CA TYR A 291 5.60 23.16 36.21
C TYR A 291 6.57 24.28 35.78
N THR A 292 7.64 24.44 36.52
CA THR A 292 8.64 25.48 36.24
C THR A 292 10.02 24.86 36.08
N ASN A 293 10.78 25.34 35.10
CA ASN A 293 12.17 24.94 34.83
C ASN A 293 12.40 23.42 34.66
N GLY A 294 11.43 22.69 34.13
CA GLY A 294 11.62 21.26 33.84
C GLY A 294 11.55 20.33 35.05
N THR A 295 11.25 20.86 36.25
CA THR A 295 11.24 20.06 37.50
C THR A 295 9.91 20.18 38.21
N LEU A 296 9.36 19.06 38.65
CA LEU A 296 8.19 18.95 39.49
C LEU A 296 8.57 18.24 40.80
N GLN A 297 8.42 18.92 41.91
CA GLN A 297 8.67 18.33 43.24
C GLN A 297 7.38 17.71 43.78
N LEU A 298 7.46 16.44 44.13
CA LEU A 298 6.38 15.68 44.76
C LEU A 298 6.71 15.39 46.21
N HIS A 299 5.69 15.39 47.07
CA HIS A 299 5.81 14.98 48.46
C HIS A 299 5.44 13.50 48.62
N GLU A 300 5.89 12.85 49.66
CA GLU A 300 5.61 11.43 49.93
C GLU A 300 4.11 11.08 49.96
N ARG A 301 3.26 12.04 50.33
CA ARG A 301 1.79 11.91 50.32
C ARG A 301 1.14 12.04 48.91
N ASP A 302 1.90 12.53 47.94
CA ASP A 302 1.41 12.77 46.57
C ASP A 302 1.45 11.45 45.75
N LYS A 303 0.42 10.63 45.91
CA LYS A 303 0.35 9.26 45.34
C LYS A 303 -0.08 9.21 43.88
N SER A 304 -0.55 10.32 43.28
CA SER A 304 -1.02 10.35 41.90
C SER A 304 -0.46 11.54 41.14
N LEU A 305 -0.09 11.27 39.88
CA LEU A 305 0.41 12.23 38.93
C LEU A 305 -0.39 12.10 37.63
N TYR A 306 -0.88 13.21 37.12
CA TYR A 306 -1.57 13.30 35.85
C TYR A 306 -0.92 14.40 35.01
N ILE A 307 -0.52 14.06 33.79
CA ILE A 307 0.15 14.98 32.87
C ILE A 307 -0.59 14.96 31.55
N GLU A 308 -1.04 16.11 31.07
CA GLU A 308 -1.45 16.32 29.69
C GLU A 308 -0.30 16.93 28.89
N PHE A 309 -0.14 16.51 27.65
CA PHE A 309 0.92 16.97 26.78
C PHE A 309 0.41 17.19 25.35
N ALA A 310 1.02 18.14 24.64
CA ALA A 310 0.71 18.41 23.25
C ALA A 310 1.96 18.78 22.47
N ALA A 311 2.02 18.33 21.23
CA ALA A 311 2.93 18.88 20.25
C ALA A 311 2.47 20.29 19.87
N LEU A 312 3.36 21.27 19.93
CA LEU A 312 3.07 22.65 19.54
C LEU A 312 3.19 22.80 18.01
N ASP A 313 2.36 22.06 17.30
CA ASP A 313 2.24 22.09 15.84
C ASP A 313 0.84 22.55 15.46
N TYR A 314 0.74 23.77 14.91
CA TYR A 314 -0.52 24.33 14.44
C TYR A 314 -1.03 23.65 13.16
N ASP A 315 -0.14 22.93 12.44
CA ASP A 315 -0.46 22.07 11.30
C ASP A 315 -0.70 20.62 11.70
N ALA A 316 -0.86 20.36 13.02
CA ALA A 316 -0.90 19.02 13.57
C ALA A 316 -1.82 18.10 12.80
N SER A 317 -1.21 17.12 12.14
CA SER A 317 -1.95 15.99 11.62
C SER A 317 -2.67 15.29 12.79
N THR A 318 -3.94 15.04 12.65
CA THR A 318 -4.77 14.26 13.59
C THR A 318 -4.23 12.82 13.82
N PHE A 319 -3.09 12.50 13.21
CA PHE A 319 -2.47 11.17 13.19
C PHE A 319 -1.17 11.07 13.99
N ALA A 320 -0.77 12.11 14.75
CA ALA A 320 0.40 12.02 15.60
C ALA A 320 0.21 10.94 16.68
N ASN A 321 1.15 10.02 16.79
CA ASN A 321 1.20 9.08 17.90
C ASN A 321 2.12 9.66 18.99
N TYR A 322 1.67 9.61 20.21
CA TYR A 322 2.47 10.02 21.36
C TYR A 322 2.93 8.80 22.14
N TYR A 323 4.12 8.91 22.68
CA TYR A 323 4.69 7.88 23.55
C TYR A 323 5.16 8.53 24.83
N TYR A 324 4.86 7.93 25.96
CA TYR A 324 5.36 8.38 27.24
C TYR A 324 5.91 7.21 28.06
N ARG A 325 6.80 7.50 28.99
CA ARG A 325 7.36 6.54 29.93
C ARG A 325 7.85 7.25 31.17
N LEU A 326 7.43 6.81 32.33
CA LEU A 326 8.01 7.24 33.61
C LEU A 326 9.18 6.31 33.95
N LYS A 327 10.40 6.84 33.85
CA LYS A 327 11.62 6.06 34.15
C LYS A 327 11.60 5.59 35.60
N GLY A 328 11.84 4.29 35.82
CA GLY A 328 11.80 3.66 37.14
C GLY A 328 10.40 3.15 37.56
N PHE A 329 9.37 3.41 36.75
CA PHE A 329 8.00 2.90 36.94
C PHE A 329 7.53 2.05 35.77
N ASP A 330 7.75 2.52 34.54
CA ASP A 330 7.37 1.81 33.32
C ASP A 330 8.57 1.09 32.69
N ASP A 331 8.41 -0.18 32.35
CA ASP A 331 9.42 -0.98 31.65
C ASP A 331 9.53 -0.60 30.17
N LYS A 332 8.41 -0.20 29.56
CA LYS A 332 8.29 0.09 28.12
C LYS A 332 7.64 1.45 27.87
N TRP A 333 7.87 1.98 26.66
CA TRP A 333 7.14 3.14 26.18
C TRP A 333 5.65 2.80 25.98
N ILE A 334 4.77 3.64 26.49
CA ILE A 334 3.31 3.52 26.39
C ILE A 334 2.85 4.41 25.23
N LYS A 335 2.25 3.79 24.20
CA LYS A 335 1.68 4.48 23.05
C LYS A 335 0.29 5.00 23.39
N VAL A 336 0.00 6.25 23.03
CA VAL A 336 -1.34 6.84 23.15
C VAL A 336 -1.71 7.58 21.86
N PRO A 337 -2.98 7.49 21.45
CA PRO A 337 -3.45 8.16 20.23
C PRO A 337 -3.54 9.69 20.44
N ALA A 338 -3.57 10.43 19.32
CA ALA A 338 -3.61 11.89 19.30
C ALA A 338 -4.79 12.53 20.05
N ASN A 339 -5.88 11.81 20.21
CA ASN A 339 -7.07 12.25 20.95
C ASN A 339 -7.01 11.97 22.46
N ARG A 340 -5.99 11.26 22.96
CA ARG A 340 -5.81 10.91 24.37
C ARG A 340 -4.40 11.24 24.84
N ARG A 341 -4.01 12.49 24.72
CA ARG A 341 -2.66 13.01 25.04
C ARG A 341 -2.43 13.18 26.52
N GLN A 342 -2.49 12.08 27.29
CA GLN A 342 -2.38 12.11 28.75
C GLN A 342 -1.64 10.90 29.28
N ALA A 343 -0.86 11.11 30.34
CA ALA A 343 -0.24 10.09 31.17
C ALA A 343 -0.84 10.18 32.58
N ALA A 344 -1.27 9.06 33.14
CA ALA A 344 -1.84 9.00 34.48
C ALA A 344 -1.15 7.91 35.29
N TYR A 345 -0.61 8.28 36.42
CA TYR A 345 0.08 7.40 37.34
C TYR A 345 -0.57 7.46 38.75
N THR A 346 -0.76 6.30 39.34
CA THR A 346 -1.26 6.15 40.70
C THR A 346 -0.29 5.30 41.53
N ASN A 347 -0.38 5.39 42.85
CA ASN A 347 0.47 4.62 43.78
C ASN A 347 1.98 4.82 43.54
N LEU A 348 2.36 6.04 43.21
CA LEU A 348 3.77 6.41 43.11
C LEU A 348 4.47 6.16 44.41
N ARG A 349 5.66 5.56 44.33
CA ARG A 349 6.58 5.38 45.49
C ARG A 349 7.58 6.52 45.52
N PRO A 350 8.08 6.91 46.72
CA PRO A 350 9.19 7.84 46.81
C PRO A 350 10.40 7.34 46.01
N GLY A 351 10.99 8.21 45.22
CA GLY A 351 12.14 7.91 44.36
C GLY A 351 12.45 9.10 43.47
N ASN A 352 13.58 9.04 42.77
CA ASN A 352 14.00 10.05 41.80
C ASN A 352 13.57 9.66 40.40
#